data_c66b2866e0bc0cfa734e18a6defb26d5
#
_entry.id   c66b2866e0bc0cfa734e18a6defb26d5
#
_cell.length_a   1.000
_cell.length_b   1.000
_cell.length_c   1.000
_cell.angle_alpha   90.00
_cell.angle_beta   90.00
_cell.angle_gamma   90.00
#
_symmetry.space_group_name_H-M   'P 1'
#
loop_
_entity.id
_entity.type
_entity.pdbx_description
1 polymer ?
#
loop_
_entity_poly.entity_id
_entity_poly.type
_entity_poly.pdbx_seq_one_letter_code
_entity_poly.pdbx_strand_id
1 'polypeptide(L)'
;EQKTLSYRENLEKYKPDYVVHGDDWVTGFQKPVREEVLAVLAEYGGKLVEFPYSSDEKYKSLERRARADLSLPDMRRGRLRKAIEMKGTITAMEAHSGLTGLIVENTVVYQNGEARQFDAMWVSSLCDSTAKGKPDIELVDMTSRFRTIDDIMEVTTKPIVFDGDTGGMTEHFVYTVRSLERMGVSAVIIEDKTGLKKNSLFGTEVVQTQDSIEHFSEKIAAGKRAQKTKEFMIIARIESLILERGMDDALERAFAFVKAGADGIMIHSRRPEPDEIFEFVEKFRAQDSVTPLVVVPTSFNQVTEEEFKARGVNLVIYANQLTRTGFPAMQN
;
A
#
# COMPACT_ATOMS: atom_id res chain seq x y z
N GLU A 1 -24.48 -1.05 0.25
CA GLU A 1 -23.30 -0.97 1.10
C GLU A 1 -23.29 0.36 1.84
N GLN A 2 -23.06 0.34 3.16
CA GLN A 2 -22.97 1.56 3.98
C GLN A 2 -21.64 2.27 3.71
N LYS A 3 -21.69 3.52 3.22
CA LYS A 3 -20.49 4.27 2.82
C LYS A 3 -20.04 5.29 3.85
N THR A 4 -20.93 5.70 4.75
CA THR A 4 -20.70 6.73 5.77
C THR A 4 -21.14 6.22 7.15
N LEU A 5 -20.82 6.94 8.22
CA LEU A 5 -21.38 6.65 9.54
C LEU A 5 -22.87 6.99 9.62
N SER A 6 -23.36 7.93 8.79
CA SER A 6 -24.79 8.24 8.72
C SER A 6 -25.56 7.13 8.00
N TYR A 7 -26.65 6.71 8.60
CA TYR A 7 -27.58 5.72 8.02
C TYR A 7 -28.68 6.38 7.18
N ARG A 8 -28.82 7.70 7.22
CA ARG A 8 -29.94 8.46 6.67
C ARG A 8 -30.21 8.11 5.20
N GLU A 9 -29.21 8.19 4.34
CA GLU A 9 -29.37 7.94 2.90
C GLU A 9 -29.95 6.53 2.62
N ASN A 10 -29.46 5.52 3.33
CA ASN A 10 -29.94 4.15 3.18
C ASN A 10 -31.34 3.96 3.77
N LEU A 11 -31.63 4.58 4.90
CA LEU A 11 -32.94 4.49 5.55
C LEU A 11 -34.03 5.19 4.73
N GLU A 12 -33.75 6.35 4.19
CA GLU A 12 -34.68 7.09 3.31
C GLU A 12 -34.94 6.35 2.00
N LYS A 13 -33.89 5.71 1.44
CA LYS A 13 -33.96 4.96 0.20
C LYS A 13 -34.74 3.64 0.33
N TYR A 14 -34.41 2.87 1.35
CA TYR A 14 -34.95 1.49 1.47
C TYR A 14 -36.13 1.37 2.41
N LYS A 15 -36.34 2.34 3.31
CA LYS A 15 -37.43 2.39 4.30
C LYS A 15 -37.69 1.04 4.97
N PRO A 16 -36.66 0.43 5.62
CA PRO A 16 -36.84 -0.87 6.24
C PRO A 16 -37.80 -0.82 7.42
N ASP A 17 -38.61 -1.84 7.63
CA ASP A 17 -39.50 -1.96 8.80
C ASP A 17 -38.70 -2.07 10.10
N TYR A 18 -37.52 -2.68 10.03
CA TYR A 18 -36.61 -2.86 11.16
C TYR A 18 -35.18 -2.52 10.81
N VAL A 19 -34.53 -1.78 11.71
CA VAL A 19 -33.07 -1.67 11.77
C VAL A 19 -32.61 -2.47 12.98
N VAL A 20 -31.65 -3.35 12.80
CA VAL A 20 -31.08 -4.20 13.87
C VAL A 20 -29.64 -3.76 14.10
N HIS A 21 -29.30 -3.47 15.34
CA HIS A 21 -27.93 -3.04 15.72
C HIS A 21 -27.56 -3.57 17.11
N GLY A 22 -26.26 -3.54 17.43
CA GLY A 22 -25.79 -3.72 18.80
C GLY A 22 -26.08 -2.49 19.65
N ASP A 23 -26.11 -2.63 20.97
CA ASP A 23 -26.34 -1.51 21.92
C ASP A 23 -25.07 -0.69 22.21
N ASP A 24 -23.97 -0.99 21.56
CA ASP A 24 -22.67 -0.31 21.73
C ASP A 24 -22.66 1.17 21.31
N TRP A 25 -23.65 1.60 20.56
CA TRP A 25 -23.85 2.99 20.15
C TRP A 25 -24.80 3.81 21.05
N VAL A 26 -25.34 3.24 22.10
CA VAL A 26 -26.20 3.95 23.08
C VAL A 26 -25.44 5.04 23.81
N THR A 27 -24.13 4.85 23.97
CA THR A 27 -23.21 5.79 24.60
C THR A 27 -21.98 6.05 23.69
N GLY A 28 -21.18 7.06 24.01
CA GLY A 28 -19.94 7.33 23.28
C GLY A 28 -20.17 8.12 21.98
N PHE A 29 -19.20 8.04 21.07
CA PHE A 29 -19.16 8.86 19.86
C PHE A 29 -20.21 8.48 18.80
N GLN A 30 -20.74 7.29 18.83
CA GLN A 30 -21.79 6.84 17.91
C GLN A 30 -23.22 7.18 18.39
N LYS A 31 -23.39 7.70 19.58
CA LYS A 31 -24.69 8.11 20.09
C LYS A 31 -25.45 9.05 19.13
N PRO A 32 -24.85 10.06 18.49
CA PRO A 32 -25.54 10.92 17.52
C PRO A 32 -26.07 10.15 16.30
N VAL A 33 -25.34 9.11 15.86
CA VAL A 33 -25.77 8.24 14.74
C VAL A 33 -27.02 7.45 15.12
N ARG A 34 -27.07 6.91 16.35
CA ARG A 34 -28.25 6.24 16.87
C ARG A 34 -29.47 7.16 16.94
N GLU A 35 -29.26 8.39 17.41
CA GLU A 35 -30.32 9.40 17.49
C GLU A 35 -30.85 9.76 16.09
N GLU A 36 -29.97 9.89 15.09
CA GLU A 36 -30.35 10.06 13.69
C GLU A 36 -31.18 8.89 13.17
N VAL A 37 -30.76 7.65 13.42
CA VAL A 37 -31.50 6.45 13.00
C VAL A 37 -32.90 6.43 13.60
N LEU A 38 -33.04 6.72 14.88
CA LEU A 38 -34.35 6.79 15.55
C LEU A 38 -35.24 7.87 14.94
N ALA A 39 -34.67 9.05 14.63
CA ALA A 39 -35.41 10.16 14.03
C ALA A 39 -35.93 9.79 12.63
N VAL A 40 -35.06 9.23 11.77
CA VAL A 40 -35.45 8.82 10.42
C VAL A 40 -36.46 7.69 10.41
N LEU A 41 -36.28 6.68 11.28
CA LEU A 41 -37.26 5.58 11.42
C LEU A 41 -38.65 6.08 11.84
N ALA A 42 -38.70 7.09 12.70
CA ALA A 42 -39.96 7.69 13.15
C ALA A 42 -40.73 8.38 11.99
N GLU A 43 -40.05 8.87 10.96
CA GLU A 43 -40.66 9.54 9.81
C GLU A 43 -41.56 8.61 8.98
N TYR A 44 -41.28 7.31 8.95
CA TYR A 44 -42.06 6.33 8.18
C TYR A 44 -42.57 5.12 8.98
N GLY A 45 -42.42 5.11 10.32
CA GLY A 45 -42.93 4.08 11.20
C GLY A 45 -42.05 2.84 11.34
N GLY A 46 -40.79 2.90 10.93
CA GLY A 46 -39.79 1.85 11.14
C GLY A 46 -39.41 1.71 12.62
N LYS A 47 -38.77 0.61 12.99
CA LYS A 47 -38.38 0.29 14.36
C LYS A 47 -36.90 -0.05 14.47
N LEU A 48 -36.25 0.46 15.52
CA LEU A 48 -34.91 0.05 15.91
C LEU A 48 -35.04 -1.13 16.90
N VAL A 49 -34.33 -2.23 16.60
CA VAL A 49 -34.16 -3.37 17.47
C VAL A 49 -32.72 -3.48 17.89
N GLU A 50 -32.48 -3.34 19.20
CA GLU A 50 -31.10 -3.38 19.74
C GLU A 50 -30.91 -4.67 20.54
N PHE A 51 -29.76 -5.29 20.30
CA PHE A 51 -29.30 -6.43 21.08
C PHE A 51 -28.09 -6.02 21.92
N PRO A 52 -27.98 -6.55 23.16
CA PRO A 52 -26.77 -6.30 23.94
C PRO A 52 -25.54 -6.66 23.11
N TYR A 53 -24.64 -5.69 22.94
CA TYR A 53 -23.34 -5.95 22.36
C TYR A 53 -22.53 -6.77 23.36
N SER A 54 -22.65 -8.08 23.23
CA SER A 54 -21.86 -8.96 24.06
C SER A 54 -20.41 -8.85 23.62
N SER A 55 -19.61 -8.14 24.41
CA SER A 55 -18.14 -8.30 24.38
C SER A 55 -17.78 -9.72 24.86
N ASP A 56 -18.55 -10.72 24.43
CA ASP A 56 -18.46 -12.10 24.84
C ASP A 56 -17.06 -12.62 24.47
N GLU A 57 -16.49 -13.43 25.33
CA GLU A 57 -15.25 -14.18 25.08
C GLU A 57 -15.32 -14.94 23.74
N LYS A 58 -16.51 -15.34 23.32
CA LYS A 58 -16.76 -15.94 22.00
C LYS A 58 -16.46 -14.97 20.86
N TYR A 59 -16.90 -13.69 20.93
CA TYR A 59 -16.60 -12.68 19.90
C TYR A 59 -15.11 -12.35 19.88
N LYS A 60 -14.51 -12.11 21.05
CA LYS A 60 -13.08 -11.89 21.19
C LYS A 60 -12.25 -13.08 20.70
N SER A 61 -12.77 -14.29 20.89
CA SER A 61 -12.11 -15.50 20.38
C SER A 61 -12.19 -15.60 18.85
N LEU A 62 -13.32 -15.20 18.24
CA LEU A 62 -13.50 -15.15 16.79
C LEU A 62 -12.61 -14.06 16.18
N GLU A 63 -12.54 -12.88 16.80
CA GLU A 63 -11.64 -11.82 16.36
C GLU A 63 -10.16 -12.24 16.43
N ARG A 64 -9.74 -12.84 17.55
CA ARG A 64 -8.38 -13.38 17.70
C ARG A 64 -8.08 -14.44 16.66
N ARG A 65 -9.03 -15.34 16.39
CA ARG A 65 -8.89 -16.36 15.35
C ARG A 65 -8.80 -15.75 13.95
N ALA A 66 -9.66 -14.80 13.62
CA ALA A 66 -9.62 -14.10 12.35
C ALA A 66 -8.28 -13.36 12.14
N ARG A 67 -7.76 -12.69 13.18
CA ARG A 67 -6.44 -12.07 13.14
C ARG A 67 -5.31 -13.09 12.95
N ALA A 68 -5.39 -14.23 13.65
CA ALA A 68 -4.42 -15.31 13.49
C ALA A 68 -4.45 -15.89 12.07
N ASP A 69 -5.63 -16.16 11.51
CA ASP A 69 -5.77 -16.63 10.14
C ASP A 69 -5.23 -15.61 9.12
N LEU A 70 -5.52 -14.31 9.30
CA LEU A 70 -5.03 -13.23 8.45
C LEU A 70 -3.51 -12.99 8.56
N SER A 71 -2.87 -13.42 9.64
CA SER A 71 -1.42 -13.35 9.81
C SER A 71 -0.67 -14.48 9.09
N LEU A 72 -1.36 -15.54 8.67
CA LEU A 72 -0.74 -16.65 7.95
C LEU A 72 -0.12 -16.17 6.62
N PRO A 73 1.08 -16.65 6.27
CA PRO A 73 1.79 -16.22 5.05
C PRO A 73 0.94 -16.33 3.78
N ASP A 74 0.21 -17.42 3.62
CA ASP A 74 -0.63 -17.66 2.44
C ASP A 74 -1.80 -16.66 2.35
N MET A 75 -2.39 -16.33 3.48
CA MET A 75 -3.47 -15.34 3.53
C MET A 75 -2.96 -13.92 3.26
N ARG A 76 -1.86 -13.53 3.89
CA ARG A 76 -1.28 -12.18 3.77
C ARG A 76 -0.79 -11.91 2.35
N ARG A 77 -0.11 -12.88 1.73
CA ARG A 77 0.46 -12.76 0.40
C ARG A 77 -0.54 -12.30 -0.66
N GLY A 78 -1.76 -12.85 -0.64
CA GLY A 78 -2.80 -12.52 -1.61
C GLY A 78 -3.58 -11.25 -1.33
N ARG A 79 -3.43 -10.63 -0.16
CA ARG A 79 -4.30 -9.53 0.28
C ARG A 79 -4.10 -8.24 -0.49
N LEU A 80 -2.88 -7.94 -0.95
CA LEU A 80 -2.61 -6.72 -1.72
C LEU A 80 -3.40 -6.74 -3.04
N ARG A 81 -3.27 -7.81 -3.80
CA ARG A 81 -3.98 -7.99 -5.08
C ARG A 81 -5.49 -7.90 -4.88
N LYS A 82 -6.01 -8.62 -3.90
CA LYS A 82 -7.44 -8.57 -3.56
C LYS A 82 -7.91 -7.17 -3.14
N ALA A 83 -7.11 -6.44 -2.38
CA ALA A 83 -7.46 -5.07 -1.98
C ALA A 83 -7.53 -4.14 -3.20
N ILE A 84 -6.58 -4.24 -4.13
CA ILE A 84 -6.60 -3.49 -5.40
C ILE A 84 -7.86 -3.86 -6.22
N GLU A 85 -8.14 -5.14 -6.38
CA GLU A 85 -9.32 -5.62 -7.12
C GLU A 85 -10.64 -5.13 -6.50
N MET A 86 -10.75 -5.10 -5.17
CA MET A 86 -11.97 -4.69 -4.48
C MET A 86 -12.18 -3.19 -4.41
N LYS A 87 -11.10 -2.40 -4.19
CA LYS A 87 -11.19 -0.96 -3.93
C LYS A 87 -10.80 -0.10 -5.14
N GLY A 88 -10.11 -0.69 -6.12
CA GLY A 88 -9.53 0.00 -7.26
C GLY A 88 -8.26 0.77 -6.90
N THR A 89 -8.30 1.58 -5.86
CA THR A 89 -7.17 2.33 -5.32
C THR A 89 -7.03 2.06 -3.83
N ILE A 90 -5.80 1.81 -3.40
CA ILE A 90 -5.41 1.55 -2.01
C ILE A 90 -4.22 2.39 -1.61
N THR A 91 -3.98 2.50 -0.31
CA THR A 91 -2.88 3.28 0.27
C THR A 91 -1.96 2.40 1.10
N ALA A 92 -0.66 2.66 1.02
CA ALA A 92 0.35 2.02 1.85
C ALA A 92 1.14 3.06 2.65
N MET A 93 1.29 2.84 3.94
CA MET A 93 2.11 3.67 4.83
C MET A 93 3.44 2.97 5.12
N GLU A 94 4.49 3.77 5.15
CA GLU A 94 5.81 3.32 5.55
C GLU A 94 5.81 2.70 6.95
N ALA A 95 6.54 1.56 7.08
CA ALA A 95 6.89 0.95 8.36
C ALA A 95 8.33 0.41 8.29
N HIS A 96 9.10 0.59 9.39
CA HIS A 96 10.52 0.21 9.46
C HIS A 96 10.89 -0.49 10.77
N SER A 97 9.90 -0.83 11.59
CA SER A 97 10.06 -1.56 12.86
C SER A 97 8.72 -2.12 13.33
N GLY A 98 8.72 -3.03 14.29
CA GLY A 98 7.48 -3.50 14.93
C GLY A 98 6.66 -2.36 15.53
N LEU A 99 7.32 -1.34 16.13
CA LEU A 99 6.60 -0.17 16.67
C LEU A 99 5.87 0.62 15.58
N THR A 100 6.55 0.94 14.49
CA THR A 100 5.92 1.67 13.37
C THR A 100 4.84 0.82 12.69
N GLY A 101 5.04 -0.49 12.58
CA GLY A 101 4.02 -1.44 12.13
C GLY A 101 2.77 -1.42 13.02
N LEU A 102 2.96 -1.43 14.34
CA LEU A 102 1.85 -1.35 15.31
C LEU A 102 1.06 -0.04 15.17
N ILE A 103 1.74 1.09 14.93
CA ILE A 103 1.11 2.39 14.69
C ILE A 103 0.26 2.32 13.42
N VAL A 104 0.82 1.84 12.29
CA VAL A 104 0.08 1.76 11.01
C VAL A 104 -1.11 0.79 11.10
N GLU A 105 -0.94 -0.35 11.81
CA GLU A 105 -2.03 -1.33 11.98
C GLU A 105 -3.24 -0.73 12.68
N ASN A 106 -3.02 0.08 13.72
CA ASN A 106 -4.07 0.54 14.60
C ASN A 106 -4.55 1.97 14.34
N THR A 107 -3.86 2.73 13.46
CA THR A 107 -4.28 4.10 13.16
C THR A 107 -5.53 4.10 12.30
N VAL A 108 -6.59 4.68 12.84
CA VAL A 108 -7.84 4.97 12.14
C VAL A 108 -8.16 6.44 12.33
N VAL A 109 -8.41 7.15 11.25
CA VAL A 109 -8.87 8.55 11.29
C VAL A 109 -10.30 8.64 10.75
N TYR A 110 -11.06 9.57 11.29
CA TYR A 110 -12.42 9.82 10.83
C TYR A 110 -12.44 11.15 10.07
N GLN A 111 -12.86 11.10 8.83
CA GLN A 111 -13.01 12.27 7.98
C GLN A 111 -14.41 12.26 7.35
N ASN A 112 -15.18 13.32 7.56
CA ASN A 112 -16.56 13.44 7.06
C ASN A 112 -17.47 12.23 7.46
N GLY A 113 -17.25 11.67 8.64
CA GLY A 113 -18.00 10.50 9.12
C GLY A 113 -17.52 9.16 8.59
N GLU A 114 -16.53 9.12 7.71
CA GLU A 114 -15.93 7.87 7.20
C GLU A 114 -14.66 7.51 7.99
N ALA A 115 -14.53 6.25 8.36
CA ALA A 115 -13.30 5.71 8.93
C ALA A 115 -12.29 5.44 7.82
N ARG A 116 -11.12 6.03 7.93
CA ARG A 116 -10.01 5.84 6.98
C ARG A 116 -8.81 5.24 7.69
N GLN A 117 -8.19 4.27 7.05
CA GLN A 117 -6.96 3.61 7.50
C GLN A 117 -6.13 3.20 6.29
N PHE A 118 -4.84 3.04 6.49
CA PHE A 118 -4.00 2.50 5.44
C PHE A 118 -4.33 1.04 5.16
N ASP A 119 -4.30 0.65 3.88
CA ASP A 119 -4.64 -0.70 3.43
C ASP A 119 -3.46 -1.67 3.49
N ALA A 120 -2.25 -1.14 3.36
CA ALA A 120 -1.01 -1.89 3.27
C ALA A 120 0.14 -1.18 4.01
N MET A 121 1.25 -1.90 4.19
CA MET A 121 2.50 -1.34 4.70
C MET A 121 3.57 -1.34 3.61
N TRP A 122 4.33 -0.26 3.56
CA TRP A 122 5.51 -0.10 2.73
C TRP A 122 6.77 -0.25 3.58
N VAL A 123 7.55 -1.31 3.37
CA VAL A 123 8.83 -1.52 4.05
C VAL A 123 9.93 -0.87 3.22
N SER A 124 10.15 0.42 3.50
CA SER A 124 11.09 1.29 2.78
C SER A 124 12.55 0.93 3.09
N SER A 125 13.39 0.85 2.06
CA SER A 125 14.84 0.70 2.24
C SER A 125 15.48 1.92 2.89
N LEU A 126 15.03 3.12 2.51
CA LEU A 126 15.48 4.38 3.11
C LEU A 126 15.20 4.41 4.62
N CYS A 127 13.97 4.11 5.03
CA CYS A 127 13.57 4.19 6.43
C CYS A 127 14.21 3.10 7.27
N ASP A 128 14.32 1.88 6.74
CA ASP A 128 15.01 0.77 7.41
C ASP A 128 16.51 1.04 7.56
N SER A 129 17.18 1.58 6.54
CA SER A 129 18.58 2.00 6.63
C SER A 129 18.78 3.12 7.63
N THR A 130 17.91 4.15 7.60
CA THR A 130 17.95 5.28 8.53
C THR A 130 17.77 4.82 9.98
N ALA A 131 16.81 3.94 10.26
CA ALA A 131 16.57 3.38 11.58
C ALA A 131 17.78 2.58 12.14
N LYS A 132 18.62 2.06 11.24
CA LYS A 132 19.86 1.35 11.55
C LYS A 132 21.11 2.26 11.54
N GLY A 133 20.94 3.58 11.33
CA GLY A 133 22.06 4.54 11.24
C GLY A 133 22.97 4.32 10.04
N LYS A 134 22.42 3.81 8.92
CA LYS A 134 23.16 3.47 7.70
C LYS A 134 22.66 4.27 6.50
N PRO A 135 23.52 4.58 5.51
CA PRO A 135 23.08 5.19 4.27
C PRO A 135 22.24 4.22 3.43
N ASP A 136 21.30 4.78 2.66
CA ASP A 136 20.42 4.05 1.75
C ASP A 136 21.11 3.79 0.40
N ILE A 137 22.04 2.85 0.41
CA ILE A 137 22.88 2.44 -0.72
C ILE A 137 23.00 0.92 -0.87
N GLU A 138 21.95 0.19 -0.50
CA GLU A 138 21.94 -1.28 -0.39
C GLU A 138 22.97 -1.84 0.63
N LEU A 139 23.38 -1.01 1.60
CA LEU A 139 24.33 -1.42 2.64
C LEU A 139 23.69 -2.36 3.67
N VAL A 140 22.41 -2.18 3.94
CA VAL A 140 21.65 -3.10 4.81
C VAL A 140 21.33 -4.35 4.03
N ASP A 141 21.97 -5.46 4.38
CA ASP A 141 21.83 -6.74 3.70
C ASP A 141 20.42 -7.33 3.85
N MET A 142 20.07 -8.25 2.94
CA MET A 142 18.74 -8.87 2.90
C MET A 142 18.38 -9.62 4.18
N THR A 143 19.35 -10.23 4.88
CA THR A 143 19.08 -10.94 6.15
C THR A 143 18.60 -9.96 7.22
N SER A 144 19.24 -8.81 7.32
CA SER A 144 18.83 -7.74 8.23
C SER A 144 17.46 -7.17 7.86
N ARG A 145 17.19 -7.00 6.56
CA ARG A 145 15.90 -6.50 6.07
C ARG A 145 14.76 -7.50 6.30
N PHE A 146 15.02 -8.79 6.17
CA PHE A 146 14.04 -9.84 6.50
C PHE A 146 13.67 -9.84 7.98
N ARG A 147 14.62 -9.56 8.91
CA ARG A 147 14.29 -9.41 10.32
C ARG A 147 13.35 -8.22 10.57
N THR A 148 13.57 -7.10 9.88
CA THR A 148 12.63 -5.96 9.97
C THR A 148 11.23 -6.35 9.49
N ILE A 149 11.12 -7.15 8.43
CA ILE A 149 9.84 -7.70 7.98
C ILE A 149 9.22 -8.59 9.05
N ASP A 150 9.98 -9.50 9.66
CA ASP A 150 9.49 -10.38 10.71
C ASP A 150 8.95 -9.59 11.90
N ASP A 151 9.68 -8.57 12.39
CA ASP A 151 9.24 -7.70 13.49
C ASP A 151 7.92 -6.98 13.16
N ILE A 152 7.74 -6.54 11.91
CA ILE A 152 6.50 -5.90 11.46
C ILE A 152 5.38 -6.94 11.35
N MET A 153 5.66 -8.14 10.88
CA MET A 153 4.67 -9.22 10.70
C MET A 153 4.08 -9.70 12.02
N GLU A 154 4.81 -9.60 13.13
CA GLU A 154 4.32 -9.94 14.47
C GLU A 154 3.15 -9.05 14.92
N VAL A 155 3.07 -7.83 14.40
CA VAL A 155 2.12 -6.81 14.89
C VAL A 155 1.07 -6.41 13.86
N THR A 156 1.11 -6.96 12.64
CA THR A 156 0.20 -6.56 11.55
C THR A 156 -0.49 -7.73 10.87
N THR A 157 -1.72 -7.47 10.44
CA THR A 157 -2.44 -8.32 9.48
C THR A 157 -2.46 -7.73 8.06
N LYS A 158 -1.98 -6.48 7.88
CA LYS A 158 -1.99 -5.80 6.59
C LYS A 158 -1.01 -6.45 5.60
N PRO A 159 -1.28 -6.39 4.29
CA PRO A 159 -0.34 -6.81 3.27
C PRO A 159 0.92 -5.94 3.30
N ILE A 160 2.07 -6.56 3.02
CA ILE A 160 3.36 -5.87 2.99
C ILE A 160 3.83 -5.73 1.54
N VAL A 161 4.22 -4.52 1.18
CA VAL A 161 4.94 -4.15 -0.04
C VAL A 161 6.38 -3.85 0.34
N PHE A 162 7.33 -4.60 -0.19
CA PHE A 162 8.74 -4.52 0.15
C PHE A 162 9.51 -3.71 -0.90
N ASP A 163 10.31 -2.75 -0.45
CA ASP A 163 11.29 -2.03 -1.26
C ASP A 163 12.50 -2.93 -1.53
N GLY A 164 12.58 -3.47 -2.72
CA GLY A 164 13.64 -4.38 -3.13
C GLY A 164 14.87 -3.69 -3.71
N ASP A 165 14.94 -2.36 -3.63
CA ASP A 165 16.03 -1.56 -4.21
C ASP A 165 16.19 -1.86 -5.71
N THR A 166 17.41 -2.14 -6.20
CA THR A 166 17.65 -2.56 -7.59
C THR A 166 17.33 -4.05 -7.84
N GLY A 167 16.97 -4.79 -6.79
CA GLY A 167 16.86 -6.26 -6.82
C GLY A 167 18.21 -6.97 -6.79
N GLY A 168 19.32 -6.24 -6.83
CA GLY A 168 20.67 -6.80 -6.87
C GLY A 168 20.94 -7.60 -8.16
N MET A 169 21.81 -8.59 -8.05
CA MET A 169 22.10 -9.53 -9.15
C MET A 169 20.87 -10.42 -9.43
N THR A 170 20.62 -10.72 -10.69
CA THR A 170 19.47 -11.55 -11.11
C THR A 170 19.39 -12.89 -10.37
N GLU A 171 20.54 -13.54 -10.19
CA GLU A 171 20.64 -14.82 -9.48
C GLU A 171 20.24 -14.68 -8.00
N HIS A 172 20.60 -13.57 -7.36
CA HIS A 172 20.22 -13.30 -5.96
C HIS A 172 18.75 -12.92 -5.86
N PHE A 173 18.23 -12.16 -6.82
CA PHE A 173 16.81 -11.76 -6.85
C PHE A 173 15.87 -12.97 -6.88
N VAL A 174 16.23 -14.02 -7.58
CA VAL A 174 15.49 -15.31 -7.58
C VAL A 174 15.30 -15.84 -6.15
N TYR A 175 16.33 -15.79 -5.31
CA TYR A 175 16.24 -16.26 -3.93
C TYR A 175 15.51 -15.24 -3.02
N THR A 176 15.65 -13.96 -3.30
CA THR A 176 14.90 -12.89 -2.62
C THR A 176 13.40 -13.08 -2.83
N VAL A 177 12.96 -13.30 -4.07
CA VAL A 177 11.55 -13.58 -4.40
C VAL A 177 11.02 -14.79 -3.63
N ARG A 178 11.76 -15.91 -3.65
CA ARG A 178 11.37 -17.13 -2.92
C ARG A 178 11.24 -16.90 -1.41
N SER A 179 12.13 -16.11 -0.84
CA SER A 179 12.13 -15.82 0.59
C SER A 179 10.96 -14.91 0.98
N LEU A 180 10.75 -13.82 0.25
CA LEU A 180 9.63 -12.89 0.47
C LEU A 180 8.27 -13.59 0.32
N GLU A 181 8.14 -14.41 -0.72
CA GLU A 181 6.91 -15.19 -0.96
C GLU A 181 6.63 -16.17 0.19
N ARG A 182 7.66 -16.90 0.67
CA ARG A 182 7.54 -17.83 1.81
C ARG A 182 7.18 -17.12 3.10
N MET A 183 7.70 -15.91 3.33
CA MET A 183 7.38 -15.09 4.50
C MET A 183 5.95 -14.55 4.46
N GLY A 184 5.29 -14.54 3.29
CA GLY A 184 3.95 -13.98 3.13
C GLY A 184 3.93 -12.49 2.79
N VAL A 185 5.04 -11.94 2.29
CA VAL A 185 5.07 -10.61 1.67
C VAL A 185 4.18 -10.61 0.44
N SER A 186 3.45 -9.53 0.20
CA SER A 186 2.47 -9.46 -0.90
C SER A 186 3.08 -8.96 -2.20
N ALA A 187 4.07 -8.07 -2.13
CA ALA A 187 4.75 -7.55 -3.31
C ALA A 187 6.18 -7.14 -3.02
N VAL A 188 7.02 -7.20 -4.03
CA VAL A 188 8.34 -6.55 -4.08
C VAL A 188 8.34 -5.51 -5.20
N ILE A 189 8.88 -4.32 -4.91
CA ILE A 189 9.15 -3.29 -5.91
C ILE A 189 10.65 -3.24 -6.14
N ILE A 190 11.10 -3.31 -7.39
CA ILE A 190 12.50 -3.16 -7.78
C ILE A 190 12.64 -2.05 -8.82
N GLU A 191 13.71 -1.26 -8.70
CA GLU A 191 13.97 -0.13 -9.60
C GLU A 191 14.96 -0.47 -10.70
N ASP A 192 14.77 0.08 -11.90
CA ASP A 192 15.56 -0.18 -13.09
C ASP A 192 16.88 0.59 -13.10
N LYS A 193 17.62 0.54 -11.98
CA LYS A 193 18.98 1.09 -11.84
C LYS A 193 20.01 0.00 -11.65
N THR A 194 21.26 0.33 -11.96
CA THR A 194 22.44 -0.53 -11.78
C THR A 194 23.51 0.13 -10.94
N GLY A 195 24.45 -0.67 -10.46
CA GLY A 195 25.56 -0.19 -9.62
C GLY A 195 25.11 0.08 -8.19
N LEU A 196 25.86 0.91 -7.50
CA LEU A 196 25.54 1.32 -6.15
C LEU A 196 24.29 2.21 -6.17
N LYS A 197 23.24 1.75 -5.48
CA LYS A 197 22.00 2.51 -5.32
C LYS A 197 22.28 3.92 -4.80
N LYS A 198 21.54 4.89 -5.29
CA LYS A 198 21.50 6.27 -4.80
C LYS A 198 20.06 6.72 -4.69
N ASN A 199 19.79 7.60 -3.74
CA ASN A 199 18.45 8.12 -3.55
C ASN A 199 17.97 8.84 -4.82
N SER A 200 16.81 8.48 -5.30
CA SER A 200 16.23 9.02 -6.55
C SER A 200 15.95 10.52 -6.47
N LEU A 201 15.70 11.07 -5.27
CA LEU A 201 15.50 12.51 -5.08
C LEU A 201 16.75 13.37 -5.42
N PHE A 202 17.93 12.75 -5.46
CA PHE A 202 19.13 13.45 -6.00
C PHE A 202 19.08 13.63 -7.52
N GLY A 203 18.26 12.84 -8.22
CA GLY A 203 18.11 12.93 -9.68
C GLY A 203 19.45 12.89 -10.39
N THR A 204 19.69 13.85 -11.29
CA THR A 204 20.93 13.99 -12.08
C THR A 204 22.06 14.72 -11.33
N GLU A 205 21.84 15.19 -10.10
CA GLU A 205 22.88 15.81 -9.27
C GLU A 205 23.99 14.82 -8.86
N VAL A 206 23.68 13.52 -8.87
CA VAL A 206 24.64 12.43 -8.68
C VAL A 206 24.56 11.46 -9.84
N VAL A 207 25.72 10.88 -10.21
CA VAL A 207 25.73 9.87 -11.28
C VAL A 207 24.94 8.65 -10.85
N GLN A 208 23.88 8.36 -11.59
CA GLN A 208 23.03 7.18 -11.46
C GLN A 208 22.91 6.51 -12.84
N THR A 209 23.02 5.20 -12.88
CA THR A 209 22.95 4.43 -14.13
C THR A 209 21.64 3.66 -14.18
N GLN A 210 20.85 3.92 -15.20
CA GLN A 210 19.67 3.12 -15.50
C GLN A 210 20.06 1.84 -16.22
N ASP A 211 19.42 0.74 -15.86
CA ASP A 211 19.64 -0.57 -16.48
C ASP A 211 19.12 -0.59 -17.92
N SER A 212 19.60 -1.51 -18.73
CA SER A 212 18.99 -1.75 -20.03
C SER A 212 17.59 -2.37 -19.88
N ILE A 213 16.74 -2.10 -20.86
CA ILE A 213 15.38 -2.68 -20.90
C ILE A 213 15.46 -4.20 -20.90
N GLU A 214 16.38 -4.75 -21.68
CA GLU A 214 16.56 -6.19 -21.83
C GLU A 214 17.01 -6.86 -20.52
N HIS A 215 18.06 -6.32 -19.88
CA HIS A 215 18.60 -6.90 -18.64
C HIS A 215 17.59 -6.82 -17.49
N PHE A 216 16.91 -5.68 -17.32
CA PHE A 216 15.92 -5.54 -16.27
C PHE A 216 14.66 -6.39 -16.54
N SER A 217 14.24 -6.52 -17.81
CA SER A 217 13.17 -7.44 -18.22
C SER A 217 13.51 -8.90 -17.92
N GLU A 218 14.78 -9.31 -18.16
CA GLU A 218 15.21 -10.65 -17.80
C GLU A 218 15.21 -10.89 -16.29
N LYS A 219 15.62 -9.90 -15.49
CA LYS A 219 15.55 -9.96 -14.02
C LYS A 219 14.10 -10.15 -13.55
N ILE A 220 13.15 -9.39 -14.08
CA ILE A 220 11.72 -9.57 -13.81
C ILE A 220 11.28 -10.99 -14.18
N ALA A 221 11.56 -11.42 -15.39
CA ALA A 221 11.18 -12.75 -15.87
C ALA A 221 11.80 -13.88 -15.03
N ALA A 222 13.05 -13.72 -14.57
CA ALA A 222 13.71 -14.67 -13.67
C ALA A 222 13.00 -14.73 -12.31
N GLY A 223 12.63 -13.57 -11.73
CA GLY A 223 11.84 -13.48 -10.52
C GLY A 223 10.47 -14.17 -10.68
N LYS A 224 9.79 -13.93 -11.80
CA LYS A 224 8.49 -14.56 -12.11
C LYS A 224 8.61 -16.09 -12.24
N ARG A 225 9.65 -16.59 -12.86
CA ARG A 225 9.92 -18.05 -12.91
C ARG A 225 10.23 -18.66 -11.54
N ALA A 226 10.81 -17.89 -10.63
CA ALA A 226 11.13 -18.32 -9.26
C ALA A 226 9.90 -18.39 -8.35
N GLN A 227 8.90 -17.58 -8.64
CA GLN A 227 7.64 -17.44 -7.91
C GLN A 227 6.86 -18.78 -7.91
N LYS A 228 6.22 -19.11 -6.79
CA LYS A 228 5.44 -20.35 -6.61
C LYS A 228 3.94 -20.13 -6.68
N THR A 229 3.48 -18.97 -6.29
CA THR A 229 2.06 -18.60 -6.24
C THR A 229 1.78 -17.43 -7.17
N LYS A 230 0.54 -17.25 -7.58
CA LYS A 230 0.12 -16.14 -8.45
C LYS A 230 -0.19 -14.86 -7.65
N GLU A 231 -0.29 -14.99 -6.35
CA GLU A 231 -0.72 -13.92 -5.44
C GLU A 231 0.41 -12.91 -5.18
N PHE A 232 1.66 -13.37 -5.07
CA PHE A 232 2.81 -12.50 -4.90
C PHE A 232 3.04 -11.63 -6.13
N MET A 233 3.36 -10.35 -5.94
CA MET A 233 3.52 -9.39 -7.03
C MET A 233 4.98 -8.94 -7.16
N ILE A 234 5.47 -8.86 -8.39
CA ILE A 234 6.73 -8.17 -8.74
C ILE A 234 6.34 -6.90 -9.48
N ILE A 235 6.66 -5.75 -8.89
CA ILE A 235 6.34 -4.43 -9.42
C ILE A 235 7.64 -3.79 -9.91
N ALA A 236 7.64 -3.31 -11.15
CA ALA A 236 8.78 -2.64 -11.77
C ALA A 236 8.68 -1.13 -11.54
N ARG A 237 9.71 -0.55 -10.90
CA ARG A 237 9.85 0.88 -10.72
C ARG A 237 10.74 1.45 -11.80
N ILE A 238 10.22 2.48 -12.49
CA ILE A 238 10.86 3.14 -13.62
C ILE A 238 11.44 4.47 -13.17
N GLU A 239 12.74 4.65 -13.38
CA GLU A 239 13.49 5.84 -12.99
C GLU A 239 13.74 6.82 -14.14
N SER A 240 13.12 6.61 -15.30
CA SER A 240 13.36 7.43 -16.51
C SER A 240 13.08 8.92 -16.29
N LEU A 241 12.01 9.29 -15.57
CA LEU A 241 11.70 10.68 -15.27
C LEU A 241 12.68 11.28 -14.25
N ILE A 242 13.14 10.49 -13.29
CA ILE A 242 14.19 10.88 -12.33
C ILE A 242 15.51 11.18 -13.04
N LEU A 243 15.86 10.37 -14.04
CA LEU A 243 17.11 10.45 -14.80
C LEU A 243 17.00 11.28 -16.08
N GLU A 244 15.87 12.00 -16.25
CA GLU A 244 15.62 12.90 -17.37
C GLU A 244 15.73 12.21 -18.75
N ARG A 245 15.38 10.92 -18.84
CA ARG A 245 15.33 10.15 -20.09
C ARG A 245 14.07 10.44 -20.92
N GLY A 246 13.08 11.07 -20.30
CA GLY A 246 11.84 11.48 -20.95
C GLY A 246 10.71 10.47 -20.89
N MET A 247 9.56 10.91 -21.37
CA MET A 247 8.29 10.16 -21.28
C MET A 247 8.29 8.93 -22.19
N ASP A 248 8.86 9.03 -23.39
CA ASP A 248 8.86 7.92 -24.34
C ASP A 248 9.69 6.74 -23.81
N ASP A 249 10.87 6.99 -23.22
CA ASP A 249 11.67 5.94 -22.56
C ASP A 249 10.92 5.34 -21.36
N ALA A 250 10.21 6.15 -20.57
CA ALA A 250 9.42 5.66 -19.46
C ALA A 250 8.30 4.71 -19.90
N LEU A 251 7.59 5.04 -20.98
CA LEU A 251 6.51 4.22 -21.53
C LEU A 251 7.05 2.95 -22.20
N GLU A 252 8.13 3.05 -22.97
CA GLU A 252 8.78 1.89 -23.59
C GLU A 252 9.18 0.86 -22.53
N ARG A 253 9.81 1.30 -21.44
CA ARG A 253 10.16 0.45 -20.31
C ARG A 253 8.95 -0.15 -19.64
N ALA A 254 7.92 0.66 -19.39
CA ALA A 254 6.68 0.18 -18.76
C ALA A 254 6.10 -1.02 -19.52
N PHE A 255 5.91 -0.88 -20.83
CA PHE A 255 5.35 -1.95 -21.65
C PHE A 255 6.29 -3.15 -21.79
N ALA A 256 7.61 -2.94 -21.87
CA ALA A 256 8.58 -4.01 -21.88
C ALA A 256 8.56 -4.82 -20.58
N PHE A 257 8.46 -4.14 -19.43
CA PHE A 257 8.43 -4.78 -18.12
C PHE A 257 7.11 -5.53 -17.87
N VAL A 258 5.97 -4.98 -18.29
CA VAL A 258 4.69 -5.71 -18.29
C VAL A 258 4.79 -6.98 -19.15
N LYS A 259 5.36 -6.87 -20.36
CA LYS A 259 5.59 -8.02 -21.24
C LYS A 259 6.51 -9.06 -20.63
N ALA A 260 7.50 -8.64 -19.82
CA ALA A 260 8.38 -9.52 -19.07
C ALA A 260 7.70 -10.20 -17.87
N GLY A 261 6.48 -9.78 -17.51
CA GLY A 261 5.66 -10.38 -16.46
C GLY A 261 5.58 -9.55 -15.17
N ALA A 262 5.97 -8.28 -15.18
CA ALA A 262 5.71 -7.40 -14.03
C ALA A 262 4.21 -7.35 -13.72
N ASP A 263 3.86 -7.49 -12.43
CA ASP A 263 2.48 -7.45 -11.94
C ASP A 263 1.96 -6.03 -11.68
N GLY A 264 2.82 -5.04 -11.83
CA GLY A 264 2.51 -3.62 -11.69
C GLY A 264 3.68 -2.75 -12.11
N ILE A 265 3.39 -1.49 -12.38
CA ILE A 265 4.37 -0.46 -12.77
C ILE A 265 4.33 0.67 -11.75
N MET A 266 5.49 1.04 -11.23
CA MET A 266 5.67 2.23 -10.40
C MET A 266 6.42 3.29 -11.21
N ILE A 267 5.80 4.44 -11.39
CA ILE A 267 6.46 5.62 -11.97
C ILE A 267 6.87 6.59 -10.87
N HIS A 268 8.06 7.15 -10.98
CA HIS A 268 8.61 8.03 -9.97
C HIS A 268 9.03 9.37 -10.58
N SER A 269 8.76 10.46 -9.85
CA SER A 269 9.17 11.81 -10.20
C SER A 269 9.66 12.56 -8.96
N ARG A 270 10.60 13.49 -9.17
CA ARG A 270 11.07 14.43 -8.15
C ARG A 270 10.48 15.86 -8.31
N ARG A 271 9.69 16.07 -9.37
CA ARG A 271 9.09 17.37 -9.63
C ARG A 271 7.98 17.68 -8.63
N PRO A 272 7.84 18.94 -8.16
CA PRO A 272 6.73 19.34 -7.29
C PRO A 272 5.38 19.30 -8.01
N GLU A 273 5.38 19.56 -9.32
CA GLU A 273 4.17 19.50 -10.15
C GLU A 273 3.92 18.06 -10.61
N PRO A 274 2.65 17.59 -10.55
CA PRO A 274 2.30 16.21 -10.89
C PRO A 274 2.18 15.93 -12.40
N ASP A 275 2.39 16.94 -13.26
CA ASP A 275 2.05 16.91 -14.68
C ASP A 275 2.66 15.72 -15.41
N GLU A 276 3.97 15.45 -15.21
CA GLU A 276 4.63 14.31 -15.86
C GLU A 276 4.14 12.95 -15.36
N ILE A 277 3.70 12.86 -14.09
CA ILE A 277 3.07 11.64 -13.57
C ILE A 277 1.70 11.46 -14.20
N PHE A 278 0.91 12.53 -14.31
CA PHE A 278 -0.41 12.46 -14.93
C PHE A 278 -0.33 12.14 -16.42
N GLU A 279 0.61 12.74 -17.13
CA GLU A 279 0.88 12.43 -18.53
C GLU A 279 1.26 10.95 -18.72
N PHE A 280 2.14 10.42 -17.87
CA PHE A 280 2.51 9.01 -17.90
C PHE A 280 1.29 8.11 -17.67
N VAL A 281 0.51 8.40 -16.62
CA VAL A 281 -0.68 7.61 -16.28
C VAL A 281 -1.68 7.61 -17.42
N GLU A 282 -1.98 8.75 -18.01
CA GLU A 282 -2.91 8.88 -19.15
C GLU A 282 -2.44 8.07 -20.35
N LYS A 283 -1.18 8.25 -20.78
CA LYS A 283 -0.61 7.54 -21.93
C LYS A 283 -0.52 6.04 -21.71
N PHE A 284 -0.16 5.62 -20.49
CA PHE A 284 -0.12 4.21 -20.12
C PHE A 284 -1.52 3.60 -20.13
N ARG A 285 -2.50 4.25 -19.49
CA ARG A 285 -3.89 3.77 -19.42
C ARG A 285 -4.59 3.72 -20.77
N ALA A 286 -4.20 4.54 -21.71
CA ALA A 286 -4.71 4.48 -23.09
C ALA A 286 -4.38 3.13 -23.78
N GLN A 287 -3.35 2.41 -23.33
CA GLN A 287 -2.91 1.13 -23.91
C GLN A 287 -3.07 -0.06 -22.94
N ASP A 288 -2.99 0.17 -21.65
CA ASP A 288 -3.14 -0.86 -20.62
C ASP A 288 -4.03 -0.36 -19.47
N SER A 289 -5.26 -0.87 -19.45
CA SER A 289 -6.25 -0.54 -18.42
C SER A 289 -6.22 -1.46 -17.20
N VAL A 290 -5.39 -2.51 -17.21
CA VAL A 290 -5.45 -3.63 -16.25
C VAL A 290 -4.27 -3.62 -15.28
N THR A 291 -3.05 -3.42 -15.78
CA THR A 291 -1.84 -3.48 -14.95
C THR A 291 -1.86 -2.43 -13.84
N PRO A 292 -1.72 -2.80 -12.57
CA PRO A 292 -1.67 -1.87 -11.46
C PRO A 292 -0.60 -0.79 -11.62
N LEU A 293 -0.99 0.47 -11.43
CA LEU A 293 -0.08 1.62 -11.38
C LEU A 293 0.14 2.05 -9.93
N VAL A 294 1.40 2.32 -9.62
CA VAL A 294 1.89 2.72 -8.28
C VAL A 294 2.55 4.08 -8.37
N VAL A 295 2.24 4.96 -7.42
CA VAL A 295 2.85 6.28 -7.28
C VAL A 295 3.33 6.54 -5.86
N VAL A 296 4.34 7.41 -5.74
CA VAL A 296 4.89 7.88 -4.46
C VAL A 296 4.89 9.42 -4.47
N PRO A 297 3.82 10.07 -3.98
CA PRO A 297 3.65 11.52 -4.11
C PRO A 297 4.46 12.32 -3.06
N THR A 298 5.73 11.97 -2.83
CA THR A 298 6.58 12.68 -1.86
C THR A 298 6.85 14.12 -2.29
N SER A 299 7.12 14.34 -3.58
CA SER A 299 7.44 15.67 -4.13
C SER A 299 6.19 16.46 -4.55
N PHE A 300 5.11 15.78 -4.95
CA PHE A 300 3.84 16.37 -5.42
C PHE A 300 2.68 16.01 -4.47
N ASN A 301 2.89 16.28 -3.19
CA ASN A 301 1.99 15.87 -2.10
C ASN A 301 0.69 16.68 -1.99
N GLN A 302 0.47 17.64 -2.88
CA GLN A 302 -0.79 18.38 -3.02
C GLN A 302 -1.88 17.57 -3.73
N VAL A 303 -1.53 16.49 -4.44
CA VAL A 303 -2.50 15.65 -5.15
C VAL A 303 -3.23 14.73 -4.16
N THR A 304 -4.55 14.71 -4.24
CA THR A 304 -5.40 13.88 -3.37
C THR A 304 -5.47 12.43 -3.85
N GLU A 305 -5.85 11.53 -2.94
CA GLU A 305 -6.09 10.11 -3.27
C GLU A 305 -7.23 9.95 -4.28
N GLU A 306 -8.25 10.80 -4.18
CA GLU A 306 -9.40 10.85 -5.09
C GLU A 306 -8.95 11.23 -6.52
N GLU A 307 -8.01 12.16 -6.67
CA GLU A 307 -7.45 12.54 -7.98
C GLU A 307 -6.62 11.42 -8.59
N PHE A 308 -5.83 10.69 -7.80
CA PHE A 308 -5.13 9.50 -8.26
C PHE A 308 -6.10 8.39 -8.68
N LYS A 309 -7.13 8.16 -7.89
CA LYS A 309 -8.19 7.19 -8.18
C LYS A 309 -8.90 7.50 -9.49
N ALA A 310 -9.27 8.76 -9.70
CA ALA A 310 -9.95 9.21 -10.93
C ALA A 310 -9.11 8.97 -12.20
N ARG A 311 -7.78 8.94 -12.07
CA ARG A 311 -6.84 8.68 -13.16
C ARG A 311 -6.47 7.19 -13.31
N GLY A 312 -6.96 6.33 -12.43
CA GLY A 312 -6.70 4.89 -12.50
C GLY A 312 -5.36 4.46 -11.87
N VAL A 313 -4.85 5.20 -10.90
CA VAL A 313 -3.76 4.76 -10.03
C VAL A 313 -4.31 3.78 -9.01
N ASN A 314 -3.58 2.68 -8.75
CA ASN A 314 -4.07 1.59 -7.92
C ASN A 314 -3.41 1.52 -6.54
N LEU A 315 -2.19 2.05 -6.39
CA LEU A 315 -1.50 2.08 -5.11
C LEU A 315 -0.78 3.42 -4.93
N VAL A 316 -1.11 4.12 -3.84
CA VAL A 316 -0.45 5.34 -3.40
C VAL A 316 0.42 5.02 -2.18
N ILE A 317 1.74 5.24 -2.27
CA ILE A 317 2.69 4.93 -1.20
C ILE A 317 3.11 6.21 -0.48
N TYR A 318 2.91 6.23 0.82
CA TYR A 318 3.44 7.23 1.75
C TYR A 318 4.78 6.72 2.29
N ALA A 319 5.86 7.14 1.63
CA ALA A 319 7.13 6.41 1.62
C ALA A 319 7.99 6.57 2.89
N ASN A 320 7.84 7.66 3.66
CA ASN A 320 8.75 7.99 4.76
C ASN A 320 8.15 8.90 5.84
N GLN A 321 6.83 8.95 5.95
CA GLN A 321 6.15 9.92 6.83
C GLN A 321 6.42 9.66 8.32
N LEU A 322 6.45 8.40 8.76
CA LEU A 322 6.75 8.09 10.16
C LEU A 322 8.18 8.45 10.53
N THR A 323 9.15 8.14 9.65
CA THR A 323 10.55 8.53 9.84
C THR A 323 10.70 10.05 9.87
N ARG A 324 10.08 10.78 8.92
CA ARG A 324 10.14 12.25 8.85
C ARG A 324 9.47 12.94 10.02
N THR A 325 8.46 12.34 10.61
CA THR A 325 7.78 12.87 11.80
C THR A 325 8.52 12.50 13.08
N GLY A 326 8.98 11.26 13.17
CA GLY A 326 9.64 10.74 14.37
C GLY A 326 11.03 11.35 14.61
N PHE A 327 11.82 11.53 13.57
CA PHE A 327 13.20 12.01 13.70
C PHE A 327 13.29 13.40 14.38
N PRO A 328 12.58 14.45 13.93
CA PRO A 328 12.60 15.75 14.63
C PRO A 328 12.01 15.68 16.04
N ALA A 329 10.99 14.86 16.26
CA ALA A 329 10.41 14.71 17.60
C ALA A 329 11.35 14.05 18.60
N MET A 330 12.26 13.20 18.15
CA MET A 330 13.30 12.59 19.01
C MET A 330 14.50 13.53 19.24
N GLN A 331 14.71 14.55 18.38
CA GLN A 331 15.78 15.53 18.56
C GLN A 331 15.43 16.62 19.58
N ASN A 332 14.15 16.90 19.80
CA ASN A 332 13.63 17.90 20.75
C ASN A 332 13.38 17.29 22.12
#